data_aa997b8f3be4a1bd4ae1d20371062b76
#
_entry.id   aa997b8f3be4a1bd4ae1d20371062b76
#
_cell.length_a   1.000
_cell.length_b   1.000
_cell.length_c   1.000
_cell.angle_alpha   90.00
_cell.angle_beta   90.00
_cell.angle_gamma   90.00
#
_symmetry.space_group_name_H-M   'P 1'
#
loop_
_entity.id
_entity.type
_entity.pdbx_description
1 polymer ?
#
loop_
_entity_poly.entity_id
_entity_poly.type
_entity_poly.pdbx_seq_one_letter_code
_entity_poly.pdbx_strand_id
1 'polypeptide(L)'
;MNKSVCDARFRSKKSPTPVKYQLLTLMTLFITVTGCGTALMTKDPNPPVVGQPVIAGNLENPKISEASGLASSRLYPGLLWAINDGGDDPLLYAVGIDGADLGTFRVEGAKNFDWEALASFRWQGTAYLLIADVGDNWEQRQTVTLYVVKEPVITAAGIDNGRAATIAWQIRFTYEDGPLDCEAVAVDAARQRVLLLSKRRLAPVLYELALQPIDQDTIAVAHRLTAVPHLNWPTGMDLTPDGLSAVVLTYNNGYLFKRRQNEDWSNTFKRKPQRLRFDRLFQQEAVSFGFYGKSVFVTSERIPAPLVRIDLEESDKKP
;
A
#
# COMPACT_ATOMS: atom_id res chain seq x y z
N MET A 1 0.81 -66.40 14.36
CA MET A 1 0.60 -67.54 13.49
C MET A 1 0.27 -67.09 12.10
N ASN A 2 1.07 -67.55 11.11
CA ASN A 2 0.97 -67.49 9.63
C ASN A 2 0.97 -66.07 8.97
N LYS A 3 2.03 -65.65 8.32
CA LYS A 3 2.92 -66.09 7.18
C LYS A 3 2.18 -66.46 5.89
N SER A 4 2.37 -65.59 4.84
CA SER A 4 2.83 -65.99 3.49
C SER A 4 2.97 -64.68 2.66
N VAL A 5 4.09 -64.22 2.21
CA VAL A 5 5.13 -64.70 1.26
C VAL A 5 4.67 -64.62 -0.21
N CYS A 6 5.38 -63.77 -0.93
CA CYS A 6 5.86 -63.73 -2.33
C CYS A 6 4.90 -63.96 -3.50
N ASP A 7 4.95 -63.12 -4.50
CA ASP A 7 5.69 -63.46 -5.73
C ASP A 7 6.01 -62.25 -6.63
N ALA A 8 7.26 -62.17 -7.05
CA ALA A 8 7.80 -61.27 -8.03
C ALA A 8 7.73 -61.92 -9.41
N ARG A 9 7.25 -61.21 -10.44
CA ARG A 9 7.50 -61.65 -11.84
C ARG A 9 8.12 -60.50 -12.66
N PHE A 10 9.38 -60.72 -12.97
CA PHE A 10 10.14 -60.09 -14.04
C PHE A 10 9.41 -60.20 -15.39
N ARG A 11 9.31 -59.12 -16.16
CA ARG A 11 9.18 -59.19 -17.62
C ARG A 11 10.12 -58.22 -18.32
N SER A 12 10.81 -58.79 -19.28
CA SER A 12 11.92 -58.39 -20.11
C SER A 12 11.76 -57.09 -20.90
N LYS A 13 12.92 -56.45 -21.06
CA LYS A 13 13.23 -55.34 -21.96
C LYS A 13 13.02 -55.74 -23.43
N LYS A 14 12.35 -54.86 -24.20
CA LYS A 14 12.50 -54.80 -25.66
C LYS A 14 13.21 -53.49 -26.02
N SER A 15 14.28 -53.63 -26.79
CA SER A 15 15.10 -52.56 -27.36
C SER A 15 14.36 -51.84 -28.51
N PRO A 16 14.55 -50.52 -28.67
CA PRO A 16 14.02 -49.79 -29.81
C PRO A 16 14.96 -49.87 -31.02
N THR A 17 14.37 -50.04 -32.19
CA THR A 17 14.97 -50.01 -33.53
C THR A 17 15.38 -48.59 -33.93
N PRO A 18 16.44 -48.37 -34.74
CA PRO A 18 16.92 -47.09 -35.13
C PRO A 18 16.08 -46.47 -36.29
N VAL A 19 15.72 -45.20 -36.10
CA VAL A 19 15.03 -44.39 -37.11
C VAL A 19 16.10 -43.78 -38.05
N LYS A 20 15.95 -44.05 -39.35
CA LYS A 20 16.76 -43.44 -40.43
C LYS A 20 16.41 -41.97 -40.60
N TYR A 21 17.39 -41.10 -40.47
CA TYR A 21 17.27 -39.70 -40.88
C TYR A 21 17.43 -39.56 -42.40
N GLN A 22 16.37 -39.07 -43.05
CA GLN A 22 16.46 -38.53 -44.44
C GLN A 22 16.89 -37.08 -44.36
N LEU A 23 18.01 -36.76 -45.00
CA LEU A 23 18.50 -35.40 -45.21
C LEU A 23 17.57 -34.71 -46.25
N LEU A 24 16.86 -33.69 -45.80
CA LEU A 24 16.12 -32.80 -46.71
C LEU A 24 16.97 -31.55 -46.91
N THR A 25 17.51 -31.38 -48.11
CA THR A 25 18.27 -30.18 -48.54
C THR A 25 17.32 -29.03 -48.74
N LEU A 26 17.35 -28.04 -47.87
CA LEU A 26 16.56 -26.81 -48.04
C LEU A 26 17.38 -25.75 -48.78
N MET A 27 16.93 -25.39 -49.95
CA MET A 27 17.46 -24.38 -50.83
C MET A 27 17.11 -23.00 -50.24
N THR A 28 18.12 -22.24 -49.78
CA THR A 28 17.93 -20.92 -49.19
C THR A 28 17.75 -19.87 -50.29
N LEU A 29 16.55 -19.35 -50.40
CA LEU A 29 16.23 -18.19 -51.24
C LEU A 29 16.55 -16.91 -50.49
N PHE A 30 17.57 -16.18 -50.86
CA PHE A 30 17.89 -14.84 -50.34
C PHE A 30 16.93 -13.82 -50.94
N ILE A 31 15.95 -13.37 -50.17
CA ILE A 31 15.16 -12.17 -50.48
C ILE A 31 15.79 -11.00 -49.74
N THR A 32 16.47 -10.10 -50.44
CA THR A 32 16.90 -8.82 -49.90
C THR A 32 15.70 -7.88 -49.80
N VAL A 33 15.12 -7.77 -48.60
CA VAL A 33 14.13 -6.73 -48.30
C VAL A 33 14.89 -5.50 -47.82
N THR A 34 15.01 -4.47 -48.65
CA THR A 34 15.39 -3.12 -48.20
C THR A 34 14.20 -2.52 -47.46
N GLY A 35 14.14 -2.83 -46.16
CA GLY A 35 13.14 -2.26 -45.25
C GLY A 35 13.63 -0.97 -44.64
N CYS A 36 12.91 0.11 -44.92
CA CYS A 36 13.02 1.39 -44.20
C CYS A 36 12.89 1.14 -42.72
N GLY A 37 14.00 1.34 -41.99
CA GLY A 37 14.06 1.11 -40.52
C GLY A 37 13.25 2.14 -39.77
N THR A 38 11.98 1.84 -39.49
CA THR A 38 11.33 2.46 -38.33
C THR A 38 11.98 1.89 -37.07
N ALA A 39 12.80 2.71 -36.40
CA ALA A 39 13.32 2.39 -35.10
C ALA A 39 12.13 2.11 -34.18
N LEU A 40 11.86 0.82 -33.94
CA LEU A 40 11.03 0.38 -32.83
C LEU A 40 11.74 0.85 -31.57
N MET A 41 11.30 1.98 -31.03
CA MET A 41 11.66 2.36 -29.65
C MET A 41 11.26 1.20 -28.76
N THR A 42 12.21 0.39 -28.37
CA THR A 42 12.03 -0.62 -27.31
C THR A 42 11.66 0.13 -26.05
N LYS A 43 10.39 0.14 -25.75
CA LYS A 43 9.87 0.73 -24.51
C LYS A 43 10.53 -0.03 -23.38
N ASP A 44 11.40 0.65 -22.60
CA ASP A 44 12.05 0.07 -21.44
C ASP A 44 10.99 -0.67 -20.60
N PRO A 45 11.12 -1.98 -20.38
CA PRO A 45 10.14 -2.76 -19.64
C PRO A 45 10.03 -2.33 -18.17
N ASN A 46 11.06 -1.65 -17.64
CA ASN A 46 11.09 -1.21 -16.26
C ASN A 46 10.39 0.16 -16.09
N PRO A 47 9.64 0.37 -14.99
CA PRO A 47 9.08 1.67 -14.68
C PRO A 47 10.20 2.69 -14.42
N PRO A 48 10.02 3.97 -14.80
CA PRO A 48 10.95 5.03 -14.41
C PRO A 48 11.17 5.05 -12.90
N VAL A 49 12.40 5.24 -12.47
CA VAL A 49 12.79 5.30 -11.05
C VAL A 49 12.92 6.76 -10.65
N VAL A 50 12.27 7.15 -9.55
CA VAL A 50 12.22 8.53 -9.07
C VAL A 50 12.53 8.61 -7.57
N GLY A 51 12.92 9.79 -7.11
CA GLY A 51 13.17 10.15 -5.73
C GLY A 51 14.62 10.00 -5.28
N GLN A 52 14.96 10.73 -4.22
CA GLN A 52 16.26 10.71 -3.54
C GLN A 52 16.02 10.26 -2.09
N PRO A 53 16.43 9.04 -1.71
CA PRO A 53 16.23 8.52 -0.37
C PRO A 53 17.28 9.08 0.61
N VAL A 54 16.82 9.37 1.82
CA VAL A 54 17.62 9.74 2.98
C VAL A 54 17.10 8.96 4.18
N ILE A 55 18.00 8.38 4.98
CA ILE A 55 17.62 7.86 6.29
C ILE A 55 17.36 9.07 7.19
N ALA A 56 16.11 9.30 7.54
CA ALA A 56 15.71 10.43 8.39
C ALA A 56 16.03 10.17 9.87
N GLY A 57 15.90 8.91 10.30
CA GLY A 57 16.15 8.46 11.66
C GLY A 57 15.61 7.06 11.89
N ASN A 58 15.34 6.74 13.16
CA ASN A 58 14.58 5.57 13.57
C ASN A 58 13.40 6.04 14.43
N LEU A 59 12.31 5.30 14.44
CA LEU A 59 11.21 5.56 15.38
C LEU A 59 11.69 5.31 16.79
N GLU A 60 11.73 6.36 17.60
CA GLU A 60 12.31 6.32 18.96
C GLU A 60 11.37 5.70 20.01
N ASN A 61 10.04 5.78 19.78
CA ASN A 61 9.08 5.20 20.72
C ASN A 61 9.11 3.66 20.64
N PRO A 62 9.55 2.96 21.71
CA PRO A 62 9.71 1.50 21.68
C PRO A 62 8.38 0.74 21.63
N LYS A 63 7.25 1.43 21.80
CA LYS A 63 5.91 0.84 21.66
C LYS A 63 5.48 0.75 20.18
N ILE A 64 6.15 1.42 19.26
CA ILE A 64 5.91 1.25 17.83
C ILE A 64 6.72 0.03 17.37
N SER A 65 6.14 -1.16 17.58
CA SER A 65 6.80 -2.44 17.29
C SER A 65 6.44 -3.00 15.91
N GLU A 66 5.24 -2.71 15.44
CA GLU A 66 4.63 -3.25 14.22
C GLU A 66 3.90 -2.12 13.49
N ALA A 67 4.69 -1.15 12.99
CA ALA A 67 4.16 0.05 12.34
C ALA A 67 3.45 -0.31 11.02
N SER A 68 2.12 -0.40 11.04
CA SER A 68 1.26 -0.71 9.88
C SER A 68 0.73 0.54 9.16
N GLY A 69 0.65 1.68 9.84
CA GLY A 69 0.16 2.92 9.23
C GLY A 69 0.98 4.16 9.58
N LEU A 70 1.16 5.03 8.60
CA LEU A 70 1.85 6.33 8.72
C LEU A 70 1.04 7.41 8.00
N ALA A 71 0.90 8.59 8.63
CA ALA A 71 0.24 9.74 8.01
C ALA A 71 0.89 11.06 8.43
N SER A 72 1.14 11.96 7.49
CA SER A 72 1.59 13.32 7.84
C SER A 72 0.49 14.10 8.53
N SER A 73 0.83 14.81 9.60
CA SER A 73 -0.06 15.79 10.22
C SER A 73 -0.62 16.78 9.19
N ARG A 74 -1.86 17.20 9.37
CA ARG A 74 -2.46 18.30 8.62
C ARG A 74 -2.47 19.60 9.42
N LEU A 75 -2.02 19.55 10.68
CA LEU A 75 -1.88 20.72 11.56
C LEU A 75 -0.42 21.21 11.63
N TYR A 76 0.54 20.29 11.70
CA TYR A 76 1.92 20.57 12.03
C TYR A 76 2.88 20.07 10.95
N PRO A 77 3.53 20.97 10.18
CA PRO A 77 4.65 20.57 9.35
C PRO A 77 5.76 19.93 10.21
N GLY A 78 6.28 18.80 9.78
CA GLY A 78 7.35 18.10 10.52
C GLY A 78 6.86 17.05 11.54
N LEU A 79 5.55 16.77 11.57
CA LEU A 79 4.97 15.72 12.40
C LEU A 79 4.32 14.63 11.53
N LEU A 80 4.56 13.40 11.92
CA LEU A 80 3.89 12.20 11.40
C LEU A 80 3.07 11.55 12.52
N TRP A 81 2.01 10.90 12.15
CA TRP A 81 1.23 9.99 12.98
C TRP A 81 1.51 8.55 12.57
N ALA A 82 1.65 7.66 13.56
CA ALA A 82 1.81 6.22 13.32
C ALA A 82 0.80 5.41 14.14
N ILE A 83 0.52 4.21 13.68
CA ILE A 83 -0.25 3.17 14.39
C ILE A 83 0.50 1.85 14.31
N ASN A 84 0.22 0.97 15.26
CA ASN A 84 0.62 -0.43 15.18
C ASN A 84 -0.49 -1.29 14.58
N ASP A 85 -0.09 -2.44 14.08
CA ASP A 85 -0.91 -3.52 13.57
C ASP A 85 -1.90 -4.09 14.60
N GLY A 86 -2.70 -5.07 14.16
CA GLY A 86 -3.77 -5.71 14.90
C GLY A 86 -3.34 -6.34 16.22
N GLY A 87 -4.24 -6.28 17.20
CA GLY A 87 -4.02 -6.89 18.53
C GLY A 87 -3.35 -6.00 19.58
N ASP A 88 -2.82 -4.85 19.18
CA ASP A 88 -2.25 -3.86 20.09
C ASP A 88 -3.33 -2.94 20.71
N ASP A 89 -2.93 -2.14 21.69
CA ASP A 89 -3.76 -1.06 22.24
C ASP A 89 -4.15 -0.06 21.14
N PRO A 90 -5.35 0.51 21.15
CA PRO A 90 -5.80 1.49 20.16
C PRO A 90 -5.09 2.84 20.39
N LEU A 91 -3.85 2.95 19.92
CA LEU A 91 -2.97 4.09 20.14
C LEU A 91 -2.56 4.76 18.82
N LEU A 92 -2.52 6.09 18.87
CA LEU A 92 -1.87 6.95 17.87
C LEU A 92 -0.56 7.44 18.45
N TYR A 93 0.50 7.33 17.70
CA TYR A 93 1.83 7.81 18.05
C TYR A 93 2.17 9.06 17.25
N ALA A 94 2.51 10.14 17.93
CA ALA A 94 3.04 11.35 17.30
C ALA A 94 4.55 11.21 17.14
N VAL A 95 5.05 11.35 15.92
CA VAL A 95 6.46 11.10 15.56
C VAL A 95 6.99 12.30 14.79
N GLY A 96 8.20 12.75 15.11
CA GLY A 96 8.95 13.72 14.33
C GLY A 96 9.35 13.15 12.96
N ILE A 97 9.56 14.03 11.97
CA ILE A 97 10.07 13.59 10.64
C ILE A 97 11.50 13.04 10.69
N ASP A 98 12.15 13.13 11.84
CA ASP A 98 13.45 12.54 12.20
C ASP A 98 13.31 11.25 13.02
N GLY A 99 12.09 10.86 13.35
CA GLY A 99 11.77 9.67 14.15
C GLY A 99 11.57 9.94 15.65
N ALA A 100 11.76 11.18 16.12
CA ALA A 100 11.62 11.55 17.52
C ALA A 100 10.24 11.19 18.09
N ASP A 101 10.18 10.69 19.34
CA ASP A 101 8.91 10.45 20.04
C ASP A 101 8.30 11.78 20.50
N LEU A 102 7.14 12.14 19.95
CA LEU A 102 6.39 13.35 20.28
C LEU A 102 5.12 13.08 21.09
N GLY A 103 4.89 11.80 21.49
CA GLY A 103 3.81 11.42 22.40
C GLY A 103 2.86 10.37 21.86
N THR A 104 1.98 9.91 22.75
CA THR A 104 1.02 8.84 22.48
C THR A 104 -0.38 9.28 22.91
N PHE A 105 -1.37 8.92 22.09
CA PHE A 105 -2.78 9.26 22.30
C PHE A 105 -3.62 8.00 22.19
N ARG A 106 -4.47 7.75 23.19
CA ARG A 106 -5.43 6.65 23.13
C ARG A 106 -6.67 7.07 22.32
N VAL A 107 -7.07 6.26 21.38
CA VAL A 107 -8.31 6.47 20.61
C VAL A 107 -9.48 5.90 21.43
N GLU A 108 -10.18 6.78 22.12
CA GLU A 108 -11.27 6.39 23.01
C GLU A 108 -12.44 5.78 22.22
N GLY A 109 -12.91 4.62 22.67
CA GLY A 109 -14.02 3.90 22.06
C GLY A 109 -13.65 3.08 20.82
N ALA A 110 -12.41 3.17 20.32
CA ALA A 110 -11.91 2.28 19.28
C ALA A 110 -11.43 0.94 19.86
N LYS A 111 -11.42 -0.06 18.99
CA LYS A 111 -10.74 -1.35 19.22
C LYS A 111 -9.75 -1.55 18.09
N ASN A 112 -8.58 -2.04 18.39
CA ASN A 112 -7.64 -2.48 17.37
C ASN A 112 -7.82 -3.99 17.18
N PHE A 113 -8.62 -4.36 16.17
CA PHE A 113 -8.73 -5.76 15.76
C PHE A 113 -7.62 -6.10 14.76
N ASP A 114 -7.50 -5.25 13.71
CA ASP A 114 -6.55 -5.46 12.62
C ASP A 114 -6.37 -4.11 11.91
N TRP A 115 -5.65 -3.18 12.60
CA TRP A 115 -5.38 -1.84 12.09
C TRP A 115 -4.24 -1.90 11.07
N GLU A 116 -4.53 -1.59 9.82
CA GLU A 116 -3.62 -1.78 8.71
C GLU A 116 -3.19 -0.49 8.02
N ALA A 117 -3.94 0.58 8.18
CA ALA A 117 -3.60 1.82 7.50
C ALA A 117 -4.03 3.06 8.29
N LEU A 118 -3.27 4.13 8.08
CA LEU A 118 -3.54 5.46 8.60
C LEU A 118 -3.50 6.48 7.48
N ALA A 119 -4.52 7.31 7.36
CA ALA A 119 -4.54 8.43 6.43
C ALA A 119 -4.88 9.74 7.14
N SER A 120 -4.42 10.86 6.61
CA SER A 120 -4.74 12.18 7.14
C SER A 120 -5.36 13.06 6.07
N PHE A 121 -6.37 13.86 6.45
CA PHE A 121 -7.06 14.71 5.50
C PHE A 121 -7.67 15.96 6.18
N ARG A 122 -8.02 16.95 5.37
CA ARG A 122 -8.86 18.06 5.81
C ARG A 122 -10.25 17.94 5.20
N TRP A 123 -11.26 18.12 6.05
CA TRP A 123 -12.64 18.13 5.62
C TRP A 123 -13.39 19.27 6.33
N GLN A 124 -14.05 20.13 5.56
CA GLN A 124 -14.76 21.31 6.08
C GLN A 124 -13.90 22.17 7.03
N GLY A 125 -12.62 22.35 6.68
CA GLY A 125 -11.67 23.15 7.47
C GLY A 125 -11.03 22.45 8.66
N THR A 126 -11.54 21.29 9.09
CA THR A 126 -11.02 20.50 10.21
C THR A 126 -10.04 19.44 9.73
N ALA A 127 -8.97 19.22 10.49
CA ALA A 127 -8.00 18.16 10.25
C ALA A 127 -8.46 16.85 10.95
N TYR A 128 -8.37 15.74 10.21
CA TYR A 128 -8.75 14.41 10.67
C TYR A 128 -7.68 13.38 10.34
N LEU A 129 -7.67 12.31 11.13
CA LEU A 129 -7.01 11.05 10.85
C LEU A 129 -8.07 9.98 10.60
N LEU A 130 -7.83 9.12 9.62
CA LEU A 130 -8.63 7.94 9.35
C LEU A 130 -7.78 6.73 9.69
N ILE A 131 -8.23 5.94 10.66
CA ILE A 131 -7.63 4.67 11.06
C ILE A 131 -8.46 3.56 10.43
N ALA A 132 -7.81 2.68 9.70
CA ALA A 132 -8.47 1.62 8.97
C ALA A 132 -8.27 0.26 9.68
N ASP A 133 -9.32 -0.21 10.33
CA ASP A 133 -9.45 -1.54 10.91
C ASP A 133 -10.03 -2.48 9.85
N VAL A 134 -9.19 -2.89 8.89
CA VAL A 134 -9.60 -3.52 7.64
C VAL A 134 -8.82 -4.79 7.30
N GLY A 135 -7.82 -5.17 8.10
CA GLY A 135 -7.09 -6.41 7.94
C GLY A 135 -8.02 -7.62 8.11
N ASP A 136 -7.81 -8.62 7.29
CA ASP A 136 -8.58 -9.87 7.30
C ASP A 136 -7.77 -10.97 6.61
N ASN A 137 -6.70 -11.38 7.23
CA ASN A 137 -5.77 -12.38 6.74
C ASN A 137 -6.45 -13.69 6.29
N TRP A 138 -7.65 -13.97 6.78
CA TRP A 138 -8.43 -15.18 6.47
C TRP A 138 -9.63 -14.93 5.58
N GLU A 139 -9.87 -13.67 5.18
CA GLU A 139 -11.03 -13.25 4.35
C GLU A 139 -12.37 -13.74 4.94
N GLN A 140 -12.59 -13.49 6.25
CA GLN A 140 -13.77 -13.97 7.00
C GLN A 140 -14.61 -12.83 7.62
N ARG A 141 -14.05 -11.62 7.72
CA ARG A 141 -14.75 -10.48 8.32
C ARG A 141 -15.83 -9.95 7.39
N GLN A 142 -17.09 -10.16 7.78
CA GLN A 142 -18.24 -9.68 7.00
C GLN A 142 -18.34 -8.15 7.00
N THR A 143 -17.85 -7.51 8.06
CA THR A 143 -17.78 -6.05 8.17
C THR A 143 -16.46 -5.64 8.78
N VAL A 144 -15.91 -4.56 8.27
CA VAL A 144 -14.70 -3.88 8.75
C VAL A 144 -15.02 -2.43 9.08
N THR A 145 -14.11 -1.69 9.73
CA THR A 145 -14.42 -0.39 10.29
C THR A 145 -13.34 0.64 9.95
N LEU A 146 -13.75 1.84 9.58
CA LEU A 146 -12.92 3.03 9.55
C LEU A 146 -13.29 3.92 10.73
N TYR A 147 -12.31 4.28 11.56
CA TYR A 147 -12.46 5.28 12.61
C TYR A 147 -11.94 6.62 12.11
N VAL A 148 -12.78 7.64 12.08
CA VAL A 148 -12.35 9.00 11.78
C VAL A 148 -12.22 9.78 13.06
N VAL A 149 -11.00 10.23 13.33
CA VAL A 149 -10.59 10.89 14.58
C VAL A 149 -10.23 12.33 14.27
N LYS A 150 -10.66 13.28 15.09
CA LYS A 150 -10.11 14.64 14.99
C LYS A 150 -8.61 14.58 15.25
N GLU A 151 -7.81 15.20 14.38
CA GLU A 151 -6.37 15.21 14.58
C GLU A 151 -6.04 15.84 15.93
N PRO A 152 -5.31 15.15 16.83
CA PRO A 152 -4.99 15.67 18.14
C PRO A 152 -4.13 16.93 18.08
N VAL A 153 -4.41 17.87 19.00
CA VAL A 153 -3.62 19.09 19.12
C VAL A 153 -2.46 18.85 20.07
N ILE A 154 -1.24 19.05 19.59
CA ILE A 154 -0.03 18.98 20.41
C ILE A 154 0.24 20.37 20.99
N THR A 155 0.24 20.48 22.33
CA THR A 155 0.53 21.74 23.02
C THR A 155 1.97 21.78 23.49
N ALA A 156 2.53 23.01 23.63
CA ALA A 156 3.90 23.22 24.12
C ALA A 156 4.15 22.77 25.56
N ALA A 157 3.12 22.37 26.31
CA ALA A 157 3.23 21.86 27.68
C ALA A 157 3.84 20.45 27.80
N GLY A 158 4.35 19.93 26.67
CA GLY A 158 5.01 18.62 26.63
C GLY A 158 4.06 17.45 26.34
N ILE A 159 4.67 16.32 26.13
CA ILE A 159 4.05 15.04 25.85
C ILE A 159 3.36 14.55 27.13
N ASP A 160 2.05 14.74 27.23
CA ASP A 160 1.25 14.13 28.28
C ASP A 160 0.84 12.75 27.80
N ASN A 161 1.57 11.73 28.27
CA ASN A 161 1.27 10.33 27.98
C ASN A 161 -0.08 9.95 28.59
N GLY A 162 -1.11 9.79 27.75
CA GLY A 162 -2.46 9.42 28.17
C GLY A 162 -3.56 10.33 27.65
N ARG A 163 -3.27 11.22 26.73
CA ARG A 163 -4.29 12.04 26.07
C ARG A 163 -5.22 11.18 25.22
N ALA A 164 -6.48 11.58 25.20
CA ALA A 164 -7.51 10.95 24.38
C ALA A 164 -7.56 11.59 23.00
N ALA A 165 -7.61 10.73 21.98
CA ALA A 165 -8.03 11.10 20.64
C ALA A 165 -9.51 10.72 20.47
N THR A 166 -10.34 11.68 20.06
CA THR A 166 -11.80 11.50 20.02
C THR A 166 -12.24 11.08 18.64
N ILE A 167 -12.99 9.98 18.55
CA ILE A 167 -13.68 9.56 17.33
C ILE A 167 -14.74 10.61 16.98
N ALA A 168 -14.64 11.18 15.79
CA ALA A 168 -15.64 12.09 15.24
C ALA A 168 -16.82 11.32 14.63
N TRP A 169 -16.53 10.25 13.90
CA TRP A 169 -17.49 9.25 13.41
C TRP A 169 -16.76 7.96 13.02
N GLN A 170 -17.52 6.92 12.80
CA GLN A 170 -17.01 5.66 12.24
C GLN A 170 -17.85 5.25 11.03
N ILE A 171 -17.24 4.47 10.12
CA ILE A 171 -17.91 3.90 8.96
C ILE A 171 -17.72 2.39 9.03
N ARG A 172 -18.79 1.66 9.29
CA ARG A 172 -18.82 0.20 9.15
C ARG A 172 -19.19 -0.13 7.72
N PHE A 173 -18.46 -1.03 7.10
CA PHE A 173 -18.70 -1.36 5.70
C PHE A 173 -18.36 -2.81 5.37
N THR A 174 -18.84 -3.25 4.20
CA THR A 174 -18.49 -4.50 3.54
C THR A 174 -17.96 -4.21 2.15
N TYR A 175 -17.21 -5.11 1.58
CA TYR A 175 -16.84 -5.03 0.16
C TYR A 175 -17.89 -5.70 -0.71
N GLU A 176 -18.19 -5.15 -1.88
CA GLU A 176 -19.19 -5.73 -2.79
C GLU A 176 -18.80 -7.14 -3.28
N ASP A 177 -17.52 -7.46 -3.34
CA ASP A 177 -17.00 -8.77 -3.72
C ASP A 177 -16.94 -9.78 -2.54
N GLY A 178 -17.43 -9.42 -1.35
CA GLY A 178 -17.32 -10.19 -0.10
C GLY A 178 -16.04 -9.90 0.68
N PRO A 179 -15.80 -10.61 1.80
CA PRO A 179 -14.63 -10.42 2.66
C PRO A 179 -13.32 -10.48 1.89
N LEU A 180 -12.39 -9.60 2.23
CA LEU A 180 -11.05 -9.57 1.65
C LEU A 180 -10.06 -8.88 2.58
N ASP A 181 -8.79 -9.23 2.41
CA ASP A 181 -7.66 -8.61 3.11
C ASP A 181 -7.26 -7.29 2.43
N CYS A 182 -7.17 -6.21 3.22
CA CYS A 182 -6.85 -4.87 2.73
C CYS A 182 -5.87 -4.18 3.67
N GLU A 183 -4.75 -3.72 3.17
CA GLU A 183 -3.70 -3.05 3.95
C GLU A 183 -3.35 -1.65 3.44
N ALA A 184 -3.90 -1.24 2.32
CA ALA A 184 -3.57 0.04 1.70
C ALA A 184 -4.83 0.90 1.56
N VAL A 185 -4.90 1.98 2.35
CA VAL A 185 -6.06 2.88 2.39
C VAL A 185 -5.60 4.33 2.28
N ALA A 186 -6.32 5.13 1.49
CA ALA A 186 -6.05 6.55 1.34
C ALA A 186 -7.35 7.35 1.20
N VAL A 187 -7.27 8.67 1.46
CA VAL A 187 -8.42 9.55 1.44
C VAL A 187 -8.31 10.59 0.32
N ASP A 188 -9.25 10.58 -0.63
CA ASP A 188 -9.49 11.69 -1.56
C ASP A 188 -10.55 12.62 -0.96
N ALA A 189 -10.12 13.55 -0.13
CA ALA A 189 -11.01 14.46 0.59
C ALA A 189 -11.78 15.40 -0.37
N ALA A 190 -11.16 15.78 -1.49
CA ALA A 190 -11.80 16.65 -2.48
C ALA A 190 -12.99 15.98 -3.17
N ARG A 191 -12.94 14.66 -3.33
CA ARG A 191 -14.03 13.85 -3.90
C ARG A 191 -14.88 13.17 -2.85
N GLN A 192 -14.56 13.35 -1.56
CA GLN A 192 -15.23 12.68 -0.45
C GLN A 192 -15.25 11.15 -0.62
N ARG A 193 -14.09 10.57 -0.90
CA ARG A 193 -13.91 9.12 -1.10
C ARG A 193 -12.76 8.60 -0.26
N VAL A 194 -12.94 7.38 0.22
CA VAL A 194 -11.87 6.52 0.72
C VAL A 194 -11.54 5.53 -0.38
N LEU A 195 -10.27 5.39 -0.70
CA LEU A 195 -9.74 4.39 -1.62
C LEU A 195 -9.16 3.25 -0.79
N LEU A 196 -9.50 2.01 -1.15
CA LEU A 196 -9.05 0.80 -0.47
C LEU A 196 -8.46 -0.13 -1.53
N LEU A 197 -7.27 -0.69 -1.27
CA LEU A 197 -6.57 -1.56 -2.20
C LEU A 197 -6.31 -2.92 -1.55
N SER A 198 -6.92 -3.98 -2.10
CA SER A 198 -6.81 -5.33 -1.55
C SER A 198 -5.39 -5.88 -1.62
N LYS A 199 -4.96 -6.67 -0.62
CA LYS A 199 -3.60 -7.23 -0.49
C LYS A 199 -3.39 -8.51 -1.31
N ARG A 200 -4.19 -9.54 -1.10
CA ARG A 200 -3.88 -10.95 -1.47
C ARG A 200 -4.42 -11.40 -2.82
N ARG A 201 -4.50 -10.53 -3.81
CA ARG A 201 -4.92 -10.91 -5.16
C ARG A 201 -3.76 -10.81 -6.14
N LEU A 202 -3.71 -11.69 -7.14
CA LEU A 202 -2.70 -11.63 -8.23
C LEU A 202 -2.68 -10.27 -8.92
N ALA A 203 -3.85 -9.60 -8.98
CA ALA A 203 -3.99 -8.22 -9.34
C ALA A 203 -4.82 -7.58 -8.23
N PRO A 204 -4.21 -6.80 -7.31
CA PRO A 204 -4.95 -6.07 -6.29
C PRO A 204 -6.10 -5.30 -6.90
N VAL A 205 -7.20 -5.23 -6.18
CA VAL A 205 -8.41 -4.52 -6.63
C VAL A 205 -8.54 -3.23 -5.83
N LEU A 206 -8.74 -2.13 -6.55
CA LEU A 206 -9.07 -0.85 -5.97
C LEU A 206 -10.59 -0.76 -5.78
N TYR A 207 -10.99 -0.39 -4.56
CA TYR A 207 -12.38 -0.08 -4.19
C TYR A 207 -12.49 1.38 -3.78
N GLU A 208 -13.71 1.90 -3.80
CA GLU A 208 -14.03 3.20 -3.25
C GLU A 208 -15.21 3.10 -2.26
N LEU A 209 -15.16 3.93 -1.23
CA LEU A 209 -16.18 4.09 -0.22
C LEU A 209 -16.47 5.57 -0.01
N ALA A 210 -17.71 5.96 0.23
CA ALA A 210 -18.06 7.34 0.53
C ALA A 210 -17.45 7.77 1.88
N LEU A 211 -16.75 8.91 1.87
CA LEU A 211 -16.22 9.55 3.08
C LEU A 211 -17.27 10.51 3.63
N GLN A 212 -18.14 10.01 4.50
CA GLN A 212 -19.15 10.84 5.19
C GLN A 212 -19.60 10.14 6.48
N PRO A 213 -20.06 10.90 7.47
CA PRO A 213 -20.75 10.32 8.61
C PRO A 213 -21.98 9.53 8.16
N ILE A 214 -22.18 8.35 8.74
CA ILE A 214 -23.37 7.51 8.53
C ILE A 214 -23.95 7.11 9.88
N ASP A 215 -25.22 6.71 9.90
CA ASP A 215 -25.83 6.18 11.12
C ASP A 215 -25.09 4.92 11.57
N GLN A 216 -24.97 4.74 12.90
CA GLN A 216 -24.17 3.65 13.50
C GLN A 216 -24.66 2.24 13.09
N ASP A 217 -25.96 2.11 12.80
CA ASP A 217 -26.55 0.84 12.39
C ASP A 217 -26.44 0.60 10.87
N THR A 218 -25.98 1.59 10.12
CA THR A 218 -25.78 1.47 8.67
C THR A 218 -24.49 0.74 8.37
N ILE A 219 -24.54 -0.21 7.44
CA ILE A 219 -23.37 -0.84 6.84
C ILE A 219 -23.24 -0.32 5.41
N ALA A 220 -22.17 0.41 5.14
CA ALA A 220 -21.88 0.92 3.80
C ALA A 220 -21.30 -0.20 2.92
N VAL A 221 -21.19 0.06 1.63
CA VAL A 221 -20.59 -0.87 0.67
C VAL A 221 -19.41 -0.18 -0.02
N ALA A 222 -18.23 -0.79 0.03
CA ALA A 222 -17.10 -0.39 -0.76
C ALA A 222 -17.24 -0.99 -2.17
N HIS A 223 -17.36 -0.11 -3.17
CA HIS A 223 -17.60 -0.50 -4.56
C HIS A 223 -16.31 -0.70 -5.32
N ARG A 224 -16.27 -1.76 -6.11
CA ARG A 224 -15.13 -2.10 -6.96
C ARG A 224 -14.93 -1.07 -8.06
N LEU A 225 -13.72 -0.51 -8.17
CA LEU A 225 -13.35 0.40 -9.25
C LEU A 225 -12.59 -0.31 -10.39
N THR A 226 -11.49 -0.96 -10.06
CA THR A 226 -10.62 -1.59 -11.07
C THR A 226 -9.61 -2.55 -10.45
N ALA A 227 -9.13 -3.51 -11.25
CA ALA A 227 -7.91 -4.24 -10.94
C ALA A 227 -6.67 -3.37 -11.20
N VAL A 228 -5.62 -3.57 -10.41
CA VAL A 228 -4.34 -2.84 -10.50
C VAL A 228 -3.22 -3.79 -10.92
N PRO A 229 -3.03 -4.04 -12.23
CA PRO A 229 -2.20 -5.16 -12.73
C PRO A 229 -0.70 -4.97 -12.52
N HIS A 230 -0.24 -3.79 -12.12
CA HIS A 230 1.18 -3.46 -11.96
C HIS A 230 1.68 -3.59 -10.52
N LEU A 231 0.81 -4.00 -9.60
CA LEU A 231 1.12 -4.17 -8.17
C LEU A 231 0.93 -5.62 -7.74
N ASN A 232 1.73 -6.00 -6.74
CA ASN A 232 1.57 -7.25 -6.02
C ASN A 232 1.78 -6.95 -4.54
N TRP A 233 0.91 -7.46 -3.67
CA TRP A 233 1.04 -7.36 -2.22
C TRP A 233 1.21 -5.92 -1.72
N PRO A 234 0.24 -5.01 -2.01
CA PRO A 234 0.28 -3.67 -1.45
C PRO A 234 0.12 -3.71 0.06
N THR A 235 0.93 -2.89 0.76
CA THR A 235 1.03 -2.82 2.21
C THR A 235 0.76 -1.41 2.75
N GLY A 236 0.57 -0.43 1.91
CA GLY A 236 0.23 0.94 2.31
C GLY A 236 -0.05 1.83 1.11
N MET A 237 -0.85 2.87 1.33
CA MET A 237 -1.19 3.85 0.31
C MET A 237 -1.44 5.22 0.94
N ASP A 238 -1.01 6.28 0.26
CA ASP A 238 -1.40 7.66 0.60
C ASP A 238 -1.58 8.51 -0.65
N LEU A 239 -2.31 9.62 -0.51
CA LEU A 239 -2.51 10.62 -1.55
C LEU A 239 -1.85 11.94 -1.19
N THR A 240 -1.36 12.66 -2.22
CA THR A 240 -0.97 14.06 -2.02
C THR A 240 -2.17 14.92 -1.63
N PRO A 241 -1.96 16.02 -0.86
CA PRO A 241 -3.05 16.92 -0.44
C PRO A 241 -3.89 17.48 -1.58
N ASP A 242 -3.30 17.66 -2.77
CA ASP A 242 -3.97 18.10 -3.99
C ASP A 242 -4.72 16.97 -4.71
N GLY A 243 -4.56 15.72 -4.26
CA GLY A 243 -5.16 14.54 -4.86
C GLY A 243 -4.65 14.24 -6.27
N LEU A 244 -3.45 14.71 -6.66
CA LEU A 244 -2.89 14.48 -7.99
C LEU A 244 -1.85 13.36 -8.05
N SER A 245 -1.44 12.82 -6.90
CA SER A 245 -0.54 11.67 -6.85
C SER A 245 -0.98 10.70 -5.77
N ALA A 246 -0.73 9.41 -6.03
CA ALA A 246 -0.86 8.34 -5.06
C ALA A 246 0.49 7.65 -4.90
N VAL A 247 0.92 7.40 -3.67
CA VAL A 247 2.00 6.46 -3.36
C VAL A 247 1.39 5.15 -2.92
N VAL A 248 1.93 4.04 -3.42
CA VAL A 248 1.58 2.69 -2.96
C VAL A 248 2.85 1.97 -2.58
N LEU A 249 2.89 1.48 -1.36
CA LEU A 249 3.94 0.60 -0.87
C LEU A 249 3.55 -0.85 -1.12
N THR A 250 4.53 -1.70 -1.37
CA THR A 250 4.40 -3.15 -1.43
C THR A 250 5.55 -3.76 -0.64
N TYR A 251 5.53 -5.04 -0.33
CA TYR A 251 6.66 -5.69 0.37
C TYR A 251 8.03 -5.50 -0.31
N ASN A 252 8.05 -5.20 -1.60
CA ASN A 252 9.31 -5.14 -2.35
C ASN A 252 9.68 -3.75 -2.87
N ASN A 253 8.70 -2.87 -3.10
CA ASN A 253 8.91 -1.59 -3.77
C ASN A 253 7.89 -0.54 -3.32
N GLY A 254 8.20 0.72 -3.56
CA GLY A 254 7.23 1.81 -3.55
C GLY A 254 6.94 2.28 -4.97
N TYR A 255 5.71 2.69 -5.23
CA TYR A 255 5.24 3.12 -6.53
C TYR A 255 4.51 4.46 -6.44
N LEU A 256 4.77 5.33 -7.41
CA LEU A 256 4.14 6.64 -7.55
C LEU A 256 3.24 6.65 -8.79
N PHE A 257 1.94 6.85 -8.58
CA PHE A 257 0.96 7.06 -9.62
C PHE A 257 0.66 8.55 -9.73
N LYS A 258 0.78 9.11 -10.93
CA LYS A 258 0.42 10.50 -11.20
C LYS A 258 -0.93 10.56 -11.92
N ARG A 259 -1.90 11.21 -11.30
CA ARG A 259 -3.24 11.41 -11.83
C ARG A 259 -3.28 12.71 -12.65
N ARG A 260 -3.93 12.66 -13.80
CA ARG A 260 -4.23 13.87 -14.57
C ARG A 260 -5.38 14.63 -13.92
N GLN A 261 -5.42 15.93 -14.12
CA GLN A 261 -6.54 16.72 -13.64
C GLN A 261 -7.87 16.15 -14.19
N ASN A 262 -8.88 16.04 -13.34
CA ASN A 262 -10.20 15.47 -13.66
C ASN A 262 -10.22 13.99 -14.11
N GLU A 263 -9.11 13.28 -14.00
CA GLU A 263 -9.08 11.85 -14.26
C GLU A 263 -9.61 11.06 -13.05
N ASP A 264 -10.25 9.92 -13.30
CA ASP A 264 -10.66 9.00 -12.25
C ASP A 264 -9.49 8.12 -11.80
N TRP A 265 -9.48 7.78 -10.52
CA TRP A 265 -8.46 6.88 -9.95
C TRP A 265 -8.43 5.53 -10.65
N SER A 266 -9.58 4.99 -11.07
CA SER A 266 -9.66 3.75 -11.86
C SER A 266 -8.78 3.79 -13.12
N ASN A 267 -8.74 4.92 -13.82
CA ASN A 267 -7.90 5.08 -15.01
C ASN A 267 -6.43 5.33 -14.65
N THR A 268 -6.18 6.05 -13.55
CA THR A 268 -4.83 6.30 -13.04
C THR A 268 -4.13 5.00 -12.68
N PHE A 269 -4.78 4.12 -11.91
CA PHE A 269 -4.21 2.87 -11.43
C PHE A 269 -4.06 1.78 -12.50
N LYS A 270 -4.70 1.91 -13.65
CA LYS A 270 -4.46 1.05 -14.82
C LYS A 270 -3.14 1.35 -15.53
N ARG A 271 -2.61 2.56 -15.36
CA ARG A 271 -1.33 2.94 -15.99
C ARG A 271 -0.15 2.41 -15.19
N LYS A 272 0.96 2.20 -15.90
CA LYS A 272 2.24 1.82 -15.27
C LYS A 272 2.74 2.97 -14.38
N PRO A 273 3.00 2.73 -13.08
CA PRO A 273 3.51 3.75 -12.17
C PRO A 273 4.99 4.02 -12.36
N GLN A 274 5.50 5.07 -11.71
CA GLN A 274 6.92 5.26 -11.46
C GLN A 274 7.34 4.45 -10.23
N ARG A 275 8.55 3.92 -10.18
CA ARG A 275 9.09 3.24 -9.00
C ARG A 275 9.86 4.25 -8.13
N LEU A 276 9.63 4.24 -6.83
CA LEU A 276 10.42 5.00 -5.88
C LEU A 276 11.81 4.39 -5.70
N ARG A 277 12.83 5.24 -5.58
CA ARG A 277 14.20 4.83 -5.30
C ARG A 277 14.42 4.80 -3.80
N PHE A 278 14.57 3.63 -3.23
CA PHE A 278 15.07 3.41 -1.87
C PHE A 278 15.43 1.93 -1.71
N ASP A 279 16.26 1.63 -0.71
CA ASP A 279 16.59 0.25 -0.37
C ASP A 279 15.39 -0.38 0.36
N ARG A 280 15.07 -1.60 -0.03
CA ARG A 280 13.96 -2.35 0.58
C ARG A 280 14.18 -2.50 2.08
N LEU A 281 13.17 -2.13 2.86
CA LEU A 281 13.12 -2.41 4.29
C LEU A 281 12.54 -3.81 4.53
N PHE A 282 12.85 -4.38 5.69
CA PHE A 282 12.23 -5.64 6.12
C PHE A 282 10.78 -5.35 6.53
N GLN A 283 9.79 -6.05 5.98
CA GLN A 283 8.37 -5.82 6.25
C GLN A 283 8.00 -4.32 6.21
N GLN A 284 8.23 -3.69 5.08
CA GLN A 284 7.84 -2.30 4.88
C GLN A 284 6.33 -2.21 4.68
N GLU A 285 5.63 -1.55 5.60
CA GLU A 285 4.16 -1.54 5.59
C GLU A 285 3.56 -0.14 5.69
N ALA A 286 4.25 0.82 6.28
CA ALA A 286 3.71 2.15 6.46
C ALA A 286 4.33 3.17 5.50
N VAL A 287 3.48 3.97 4.83
CA VAL A 287 3.88 5.01 3.88
C VAL A 287 3.00 6.25 4.00
N SER A 288 3.61 7.42 3.88
CA SER A 288 2.88 8.69 3.80
C SER A 288 3.60 9.70 2.91
N PHE A 289 2.86 10.54 2.21
CA PHE A 289 3.45 11.78 1.70
C PHE A 289 3.79 12.72 2.85
N GLY A 290 4.86 13.50 2.71
CA GLY A 290 5.14 14.60 3.61
C GLY A 290 4.08 15.71 3.47
N PHE A 291 4.04 16.61 4.45
CA PHE A 291 3.05 17.68 4.60
C PHE A 291 2.73 18.43 3.30
N TYR A 292 3.74 18.72 2.48
CA TYR A 292 3.61 19.47 1.22
C TYR A 292 3.50 18.57 -0.03
N GLY A 293 3.45 17.23 0.12
CA GLY A 293 3.42 16.29 -1.01
C GLY A 293 4.72 16.19 -1.81
N LYS A 294 5.82 16.82 -1.35
CA LYS A 294 7.13 16.84 -2.04
C LYS A 294 8.09 15.75 -1.61
N SER A 295 7.75 14.99 -0.61
CA SER A 295 8.51 13.84 -0.12
C SER A 295 7.56 12.71 0.24
N VAL A 296 8.11 11.51 0.37
CA VAL A 296 7.44 10.31 0.86
C VAL A 296 8.22 9.79 2.05
N PHE A 297 7.53 9.40 3.11
CA PHE A 297 8.10 8.72 4.26
C PHE A 297 7.69 7.26 4.23
N VAL A 298 8.64 6.36 4.53
CA VAL A 298 8.45 4.91 4.58
C VAL A 298 9.06 4.39 5.87
N THR A 299 8.36 3.49 6.54
CA THR A 299 8.89 2.74 7.69
C THR A 299 8.47 1.28 7.61
N SER A 300 8.85 0.49 8.60
CA SER A 300 8.68 -0.96 8.60
C SER A 300 8.33 -1.47 10.00
N GLU A 301 7.79 -2.68 10.06
CA GLU A 301 7.61 -3.46 11.28
C GLU A 301 8.96 -3.96 11.80
N ARG A 302 9.63 -3.17 12.61
CA ARG A 302 10.94 -3.55 13.16
C ARG A 302 11.32 -2.66 14.33
N ILE A 303 12.02 -3.20 15.31
CA ILE A 303 12.62 -2.41 16.38
C ILE A 303 14.16 -2.49 16.27
N PRO A 304 14.84 -1.35 16.10
CA PRO A 304 14.32 -0.03 15.79
C PRO A 304 13.80 0.03 14.34
N ALA A 305 12.65 0.66 14.13
CA ALA A 305 12.07 0.87 12.80
C ALA A 305 12.77 2.05 12.10
N PRO A 306 13.42 1.86 10.94
CA PRO A 306 14.02 2.97 10.21
C PRO A 306 12.94 3.85 9.60
N LEU A 307 13.11 5.17 9.65
CA LEU A 307 12.31 6.14 8.93
C LEU A 307 13.11 6.63 7.72
N VAL A 308 12.63 6.28 6.52
CA VAL A 308 13.23 6.70 5.25
C VAL A 308 12.41 7.82 4.67
N ARG A 309 13.03 8.97 4.38
CA ARG A 309 12.45 10.05 3.59
C ARG A 309 12.95 9.94 2.14
N ILE A 310 12.05 10.06 1.19
CA ILE A 310 12.33 10.07 -0.24
C ILE A 310 11.90 11.41 -0.79
N ASP A 311 12.83 12.29 -1.09
CA ASP A 311 12.52 13.58 -1.70
C ASP A 311 12.15 13.36 -3.17
N LEU A 312 10.96 13.79 -3.55
CA LEU A 312 10.49 13.71 -4.92
C LEU A 312 11.04 14.91 -5.69
N GLU A 313 11.87 14.66 -6.69
CA GLU A 313 12.37 15.71 -7.58
C GLU A 313 11.17 16.40 -8.25
N GLU A 314 11.13 17.72 -8.23
CA GLU A 314 10.34 18.48 -9.19
C GLU A 314 10.86 18.05 -10.56
N SER A 315 9.97 17.51 -11.41
CA SER A 315 10.35 17.27 -12.80
C SER A 315 10.82 18.62 -13.34
N ASP A 316 12.15 18.78 -13.50
CA ASP A 316 12.72 19.95 -14.14
C ASP A 316 11.91 20.21 -15.40
N LYS A 317 11.17 21.31 -15.40
CA LYS A 317 10.71 21.92 -16.62
C LYS A 317 11.97 22.34 -17.33
N LYS A 318 12.46 21.51 -18.23
CA LYS A 318 13.43 21.98 -19.24
C LYS A 318 12.81 23.20 -19.91
N PRO A 319 13.53 24.31 -19.94
CA PRO A 319 13.08 25.53 -20.59
C PRO A 319 12.77 25.33 -22.07
#